data_61395873b49b5c32cfc62f5b07e9fd36
#
_entry.id   61395873b49b5c32cfc62f5b07e9fd36
#
_cell.length_a   1.000
_cell.length_b   1.000
_cell.length_c   1.000
_cell.angle_alpha   90.00
_cell.angle_beta   90.00
_cell.angle_gamma   90.00
#
_symmetry.space_group_name_H-M   'P 1'
#
loop_
_entity.id
_entity.type
_entity.pdbx_description
1 polymer ?
#
loop_
_entity_poly.entity_id
_entity_poly.type
_entity_poly.pdbx_seq_one_letter_code
_entity_poly.pdbx_strand_id
1 'polypeptide(L)'
;MCIRDSLYTLLKNTGVLYSLDSSKINQRRADKTISRYISTLSDESNDITFINQELVNFEYKTLNENIDAIITDVPEPWEFFTNNKIKNSVCWVSYLPSMTQVMRMNDVLKEQQFQDIEIKEVILRDWVVDEKIVRPSNKLVSHTGFLISAKYIKY
;
A
#
# COMPACT_ATOMS: atom_id res chain seq x y z
N MET A 1 1.44 13.34 2.03
CA MET A 1 0.37 12.65 1.28
C MET A 1 0.33 11.22 1.79
N CYS A 2 -0.81 10.74 2.20
CA CYS A 2 -0.94 9.39 2.77
C CYS A 2 -1.43 8.45 1.66
N ILE A 3 -0.93 7.21 1.62
CA ILE A 3 -1.40 6.19 0.66
C ILE A 3 -2.93 6.05 0.71
N ARG A 4 -3.51 6.14 1.92
CA ARG A 4 -4.96 6.05 2.15
C ARG A 4 -5.76 7.11 1.39
N ASP A 5 -5.28 8.35 1.36
CA ASP A 5 -5.97 9.46 0.66
C ASP A 5 -6.00 9.20 -0.84
N SER A 6 -4.89 8.69 -1.39
CA SER A 6 -4.79 8.33 -2.81
C SER A 6 -5.70 7.16 -3.16
N LEU A 7 -5.75 6.13 -2.33
CA LEU A 7 -6.64 4.98 -2.53
C LEU A 7 -8.11 5.40 -2.46
N TYR A 8 -8.45 6.21 -1.46
CA TYR A 8 -9.81 6.73 -1.31
C TYR A 8 -10.26 7.47 -2.58
N THR A 9 -9.38 8.31 -3.14
CA THR A 9 -9.67 9.05 -4.38
C THR A 9 -9.85 8.12 -5.59
N LEU A 10 -9.04 7.05 -5.67
CA LEU A 10 -9.09 6.11 -6.80
C LEU A 10 -10.36 5.28 -6.82
N LEU A 11 -10.99 5.03 -5.68
CA LEU A 11 -12.22 4.24 -5.60
C LEU A 11 -13.44 4.91 -6.24
N LYS A 12 -13.41 6.24 -6.43
CA LYS A 12 -14.46 7.01 -7.15
C LYS A 12 -15.89 6.61 -6.77
N ASN A 13 -16.16 6.42 -5.49
CA ASN A 13 -17.47 6.02 -4.92
C ASN A 13 -17.97 4.63 -5.29
N THR A 14 -17.12 3.76 -5.81
CA THR A 14 -17.49 2.42 -6.24
C THR A 14 -16.90 1.31 -5.39
N GLY A 15 -16.20 1.65 -4.32
CA GLY A 15 -15.48 0.67 -3.52
C GLY A 15 -15.49 0.95 -2.03
N VAL A 16 -15.03 -0.03 -1.26
CA VAL A 16 -14.86 0.02 0.18
C VAL A 16 -13.37 -0.02 0.50
N LEU A 17 -12.92 0.83 1.41
CA LEU A 17 -11.55 0.86 1.89
C LEU A 17 -11.48 0.39 3.34
N TYR A 18 -10.76 -0.68 3.59
CA TYR A 18 -10.38 -1.12 4.93
C TYR A 18 -8.98 -0.63 5.26
N SER A 19 -8.84 0.12 6.35
CA SER A 19 -7.56 0.66 6.80
C SER A 19 -7.15 0.06 8.13
N LEU A 20 -6.17 -0.84 8.09
CA LEU A 20 -5.60 -1.50 9.26
C LEU A 20 -4.40 -0.72 9.80
N ASP A 21 -4.34 -0.51 11.10
CA ASP A 21 -3.19 0.09 11.81
C ASP A 21 -3.23 -0.33 13.28
N SER A 22 -2.11 -0.78 13.83
CA SER A 22 -2.00 -1.14 15.25
C SER A 22 -2.02 0.09 16.17
N SER A 23 -1.61 1.24 15.67
CA SER A 23 -1.55 2.49 16.42
C SER A 23 -2.88 3.26 16.37
N LYS A 24 -3.58 3.33 17.51
CA LYS A 24 -4.77 4.18 17.66
C LYS A 24 -4.50 5.66 17.35
N ILE A 25 -3.29 6.13 17.61
CA ILE A 25 -2.90 7.52 17.35
C ILE A 25 -2.82 7.76 15.84
N ASN A 26 -2.16 6.88 15.10
CA ASN A 26 -2.05 6.99 13.65
C ASN A 26 -3.42 6.86 12.99
N GLN A 27 -4.25 5.94 13.47
CA GLN A 27 -5.60 5.75 12.98
C GLN A 27 -6.47 7.02 13.16
N ARG A 28 -6.43 7.65 14.35
CA ARG A 28 -7.14 8.93 14.58
C ARG A 28 -6.63 10.06 13.70
N ARG A 29 -5.32 10.10 13.43
CA ARG A 29 -4.74 11.10 12.50
C ARG A 29 -5.22 10.85 11.06
N ALA A 30 -5.25 9.60 10.64
CA ALA A 30 -5.74 9.20 9.31
C ALA A 30 -7.21 9.54 9.15
N ASP A 31 -8.05 9.18 10.11
CA ASP A 31 -9.48 9.51 10.13
C ASP A 31 -9.71 11.03 10.01
N LYS A 32 -9.02 11.82 10.84
CA LYS A 32 -9.12 13.28 10.77
C LYS A 32 -8.68 13.86 9.42
N THR A 33 -7.66 13.27 8.78
CA THR A 33 -7.17 13.72 7.48
C THR A 33 -8.18 13.39 6.39
N ILE A 34 -8.70 12.17 6.38
CA ILE A 34 -9.69 11.73 5.39
C ILE A 34 -11.01 12.47 5.57
N SER A 35 -11.51 12.64 6.80
CA SER A 35 -12.73 13.39 7.06
C SER A 35 -12.63 14.83 6.59
N ARG A 36 -11.48 15.47 6.76
CA ARG A 36 -11.21 16.80 6.21
C ARG A 36 -11.18 16.81 4.68
N TYR A 37 -10.62 15.78 4.07
CA TYR A 37 -10.60 15.64 2.61
C TYR A 37 -12.02 15.43 2.06
N ILE A 38 -12.79 14.50 2.64
CA ILE A 38 -14.19 14.24 2.27
C ILE A 38 -15.03 15.53 2.34
N SER A 39 -14.85 16.35 3.38
CA SER A 39 -15.59 17.61 3.52
C SER A 39 -15.33 18.63 2.40
N THR A 40 -14.29 18.42 1.59
CA THR A 40 -13.99 19.24 0.39
C THR A 40 -14.58 18.67 -0.90
N LEU A 41 -15.08 17.44 -0.87
CA LEU A 41 -15.70 16.79 -2.02
C LEU A 41 -17.21 17.01 -1.98
N SER A 42 -17.76 17.46 -3.08
CA SER A 42 -19.21 17.56 -3.23
C SER A 42 -19.79 16.18 -3.57
N ASP A 43 -20.64 15.67 -2.71
CA ASP A 43 -21.64 14.62 -2.93
C ASP A 43 -21.25 13.15 -3.04
N GLU A 44 -20.00 12.74 -2.91
CA GLU A 44 -19.72 11.32 -3.15
C GLU A 44 -18.73 10.79 -2.11
N SER A 45 -19.16 9.93 -1.20
CA SER A 45 -18.31 9.29 -0.20
C SER A 45 -18.12 7.80 -0.47
N ASN A 46 -16.87 7.36 -0.61
CA ASN A 46 -16.56 5.93 -0.48
C ASN A 46 -16.68 5.50 0.98
N ASP A 47 -17.03 4.25 1.20
CA ASP A 47 -17.01 3.69 2.53
C ASP A 47 -15.57 3.41 2.97
N ILE A 48 -15.21 3.91 4.14
CA ILE A 48 -13.93 3.61 4.79
C ILE A 48 -14.16 3.04 6.18
N THR A 49 -13.54 1.90 6.45
CA THR A 49 -13.57 1.26 7.76
C THR A 49 -12.17 1.22 8.36
N PHE A 50 -12.01 1.81 9.54
CA PHE A 50 -10.76 1.78 10.29
C PHE A 50 -10.73 0.60 11.25
N ILE A 51 -9.71 -0.24 11.15
CA ILE A 51 -9.51 -1.43 11.98
C ILE A 51 -8.25 -1.23 12.81
N ASN A 52 -8.38 -1.21 14.14
CA ASN A 52 -7.24 -1.08 15.03
C ASN A 52 -6.79 -2.45 15.53
N GLN A 53 -5.82 -3.03 14.85
CA GLN A 53 -5.31 -4.37 15.14
C GLN A 53 -3.90 -4.54 14.57
N GLU A 54 -3.10 -5.41 15.18
CA GLU A 54 -1.82 -5.88 14.64
C GLU A 54 -2.04 -6.76 13.40
N LEU A 55 -1.17 -6.65 12.40
CA LEU A 55 -1.28 -7.38 11.14
C LEU A 55 -1.28 -8.90 11.36
N VAL A 56 -0.42 -9.39 12.26
CA VAL A 56 -0.30 -10.81 12.59
C VAL A 56 -1.59 -11.42 13.16
N ASN A 57 -2.38 -10.61 13.85
CA ASN A 57 -3.64 -11.05 14.47
C ASN A 57 -4.86 -10.81 13.58
N PHE A 58 -4.68 -10.12 12.46
CA PHE A 58 -5.78 -9.78 11.57
C PHE A 58 -6.20 -10.98 10.71
N GLU A 59 -7.50 -11.25 10.68
CA GLU A 59 -8.10 -12.28 9.82
C GLU A 59 -9.00 -11.62 8.77
N TYR A 60 -8.53 -11.53 7.52
CA TYR A 60 -9.26 -10.84 6.45
C TYR A 60 -10.62 -11.49 6.11
N LYS A 61 -10.81 -12.77 6.44
CA LYS A 61 -12.10 -13.47 6.30
C LYS A 61 -13.22 -12.87 7.15
N THR A 62 -12.89 -12.03 8.14
CA THR A 62 -13.86 -11.30 8.96
C THR A 62 -14.47 -10.12 8.21
N LEU A 63 -13.86 -9.70 7.09
CA LEU A 63 -14.44 -8.72 6.21
C LEU A 63 -15.56 -9.39 5.39
N ASN A 64 -16.68 -8.71 5.29
CA ASN A 64 -17.88 -9.25 4.63
C ASN A 64 -17.82 -9.26 3.10
N GLU A 65 -16.73 -8.76 2.53
CA GLU A 65 -16.59 -8.53 1.10
C GLU A 65 -15.35 -9.23 0.53
N ASN A 66 -15.36 -9.46 -0.78
CA ASN A 66 -14.17 -9.88 -1.49
C ASN A 66 -13.17 -8.73 -1.54
N ILE A 67 -11.92 -9.02 -1.25
CA ILE A 67 -10.83 -8.06 -1.34
C ILE A 67 -10.16 -8.19 -2.69
N ASP A 68 -10.17 -7.12 -3.48
CA ASP A 68 -9.55 -7.07 -4.80
C ASP A 68 -8.08 -6.66 -4.76
N ALA A 69 -7.70 -5.87 -3.76
CA ALA A 69 -6.32 -5.41 -3.58
C ALA A 69 -5.92 -5.31 -2.11
N ILE A 70 -4.68 -5.67 -1.83
CA ILE A 70 -4.03 -5.52 -0.51
C ILE A 70 -2.77 -4.69 -0.71
N ILE A 71 -2.69 -3.57 0.00
CA ILE A 71 -1.54 -2.67 -0.05
C ILE A 71 -0.95 -2.57 1.35
N THR A 72 0.35 -2.83 1.47
CA THR A 72 1.05 -2.84 2.76
C THR A 72 2.19 -1.83 2.79
N ASP A 73 2.25 -1.08 3.89
CA ASP A 73 3.35 -0.18 4.24
C ASP A 73 3.71 -0.46 5.71
N VAL A 74 4.20 -1.67 5.94
CA VAL A 74 4.58 -2.19 7.25
C VAL A 74 5.93 -2.90 7.15
N PRO A 75 6.71 -2.99 8.24
CA PRO A 75 8.04 -3.61 8.21
C PRO A 75 8.04 -5.08 7.79
N GLU A 76 7.00 -5.84 8.16
CA GLU A 76 6.93 -7.29 7.98
C GLU A 76 5.60 -7.73 7.36
N PRO A 77 5.33 -7.37 6.07
CA PRO A 77 4.04 -7.67 5.43
C PRO A 77 3.73 -9.16 5.28
N TRP A 78 4.74 -10.03 5.32
CA TRP A 78 4.57 -11.49 5.30
C TRP A 78 3.82 -12.03 6.53
N GLU A 79 3.77 -11.30 7.65
CA GLU A 79 2.99 -11.68 8.83
C GLU A 79 1.50 -11.81 8.55
N PHE A 80 1.00 -11.14 7.50
CA PHE A 80 -0.37 -11.32 7.04
C PHE A 80 -0.70 -12.80 6.79
N PHE A 81 0.23 -13.55 6.21
CA PHE A 81 0.01 -14.95 5.84
C PHE A 81 0.07 -15.93 7.02
N THR A 82 0.41 -15.47 8.23
CA THR A 82 0.41 -16.28 9.44
C THR A 82 -1.00 -16.83 9.74
N ASN A 83 -2.01 -16.00 9.61
CA ASN A 83 -3.40 -16.34 9.91
C ASN A 83 -4.34 -16.26 8.69
N ASN A 84 -3.79 -15.90 7.52
CA ASN A 84 -4.59 -15.68 6.33
C ASN A 84 -4.13 -16.54 5.15
N LYS A 85 -5.09 -17.13 4.45
CA LYS A 85 -4.90 -17.75 3.14
C LYS A 85 -5.77 -17.04 2.12
N ILE A 86 -5.16 -16.60 1.05
CA ILE A 86 -5.87 -16.00 -0.07
C ILE A 86 -6.68 -17.09 -0.78
N LYS A 87 -7.95 -16.81 -1.06
CA LYS A 87 -8.87 -17.75 -1.71
C LYS A 87 -9.50 -17.20 -2.97
N ASN A 88 -9.48 -15.91 -3.14
CA ASN A 88 -10.03 -15.22 -4.30
C ASN A 88 -8.92 -14.44 -5.01
N SER A 89 -9.13 -14.12 -6.28
CA SER A 89 -8.16 -13.32 -7.02
C SER A 89 -7.94 -11.98 -6.33
N VAL A 90 -6.67 -11.61 -6.14
CA VAL A 90 -6.30 -10.37 -5.44
C VAL A 90 -4.99 -9.82 -6.00
N CYS A 91 -4.87 -8.51 -6.07
CA CYS A 91 -3.63 -7.81 -6.32
C CYS A 91 -2.93 -7.49 -5.00
N TRP A 92 -1.64 -7.77 -4.90
CA TRP A 92 -0.80 -7.46 -3.75
C TRP A 92 0.23 -6.40 -4.09
N VAL A 93 0.41 -5.40 -3.21
CA VAL A 93 1.49 -4.43 -3.31
C VAL A 93 2.08 -4.18 -1.93
N SER A 94 3.40 -4.25 -1.80
CA SER A 94 4.14 -3.83 -0.59
C SER A 94 5.15 -2.75 -0.92
N TYR A 95 5.22 -1.72 -0.06
CA TYR A 95 6.35 -0.80 -0.01
C TYR A 95 7.33 -1.28 1.05
N LEU A 96 8.59 -1.47 0.66
CA LEU A 96 9.63 -2.05 1.51
C LEU A 96 10.92 -1.22 1.43
N PRO A 97 11.51 -0.81 2.57
CA PRO A 97 12.68 0.05 2.58
C PRO A 97 13.99 -0.67 2.25
N SER A 98 14.05 -2.00 2.31
CA SER A 98 15.30 -2.74 2.09
C SER A 98 15.15 -3.92 1.13
N MET A 99 16.23 -4.21 0.40
CA MET A 99 16.27 -5.36 -0.54
C MET A 99 16.14 -6.70 0.19
N THR A 100 16.61 -6.82 1.42
CA THR A 100 16.45 -8.04 2.22
C THR A 100 14.99 -8.34 2.53
N GLN A 101 14.19 -7.29 2.82
CA GLN A 101 12.74 -7.43 3.00
C GLN A 101 12.05 -7.79 1.67
N VAL A 102 12.50 -7.18 0.55
CA VAL A 102 11.97 -7.51 -0.79
C VAL A 102 12.23 -8.98 -1.11
N MET A 103 13.44 -9.49 -0.87
CA MET A 103 13.76 -10.91 -1.10
C MET A 103 12.87 -11.83 -0.28
N ARG A 104 12.72 -11.56 1.03
CA ARG A 104 11.84 -12.34 1.91
C ARG A 104 10.40 -12.31 1.44
N MET A 105 9.88 -11.13 1.06
CA MET A 105 8.51 -11.00 0.58
C MET A 105 8.30 -11.73 -0.75
N ASN A 106 9.28 -11.67 -1.67
CA ASN A 106 9.23 -12.41 -2.93
C ASN A 106 9.12 -13.93 -2.69
N ASP A 107 9.88 -14.47 -1.75
CA ASP A 107 9.84 -15.90 -1.44
C ASP A 107 8.49 -16.29 -0.84
N VAL A 108 7.97 -15.51 0.10
CA VAL A 108 6.63 -15.73 0.68
C VAL A 108 5.54 -15.65 -0.39
N LEU A 109 5.59 -14.67 -1.29
CA LEU A 109 4.60 -14.55 -2.37
C LEU A 109 4.61 -15.79 -3.28
N LYS A 110 5.79 -16.34 -3.61
CA LYS A 110 5.91 -17.59 -4.36
C LYS A 110 5.34 -18.79 -3.60
N GLU A 111 5.65 -18.92 -2.32
CA GLU A 111 5.10 -19.97 -1.45
C GLU A 111 3.56 -19.89 -1.37
N GLN A 112 3.02 -18.69 -1.38
CA GLN A 112 1.58 -18.43 -1.39
C GLN A 112 0.96 -18.49 -2.81
N GLN A 113 1.72 -18.95 -3.82
CA GLN A 113 1.26 -19.17 -5.21
C GLN A 113 0.85 -17.88 -5.94
N PHE A 114 1.39 -16.74 -5.54
CA PHE A 114 1.25 -15.50 -6.31
C PHE A 114 2.06 -15.57 -7.60
N GLN A 115 1.55 -14.92 -8.64
CA GLN A 115 2.11 -14.84 -9.98
C GLN A 115 2.39 -13.38 -10.35
N ASP A 116 3.04 -13.14 -11.48
CA ASP A 116 3.35 -11.80 -11.99
C ASP A 116 4.07 -10.94 -10.94
N ILE A 117 5.06 -11.51 -10.23
CA ILE A 117 5.80 -10.78 -9.22
C ILE A 117 6.73 -9.78 -9.90
N GLU A 118 6.52 -8.50 -9.65
CA GLU A 118 7.34 -7.40 -10.14
C GLU A 118 7.95 -6.61 -8.98
N ILE A 119 9.21 -6.23 -9.14
CA ILE A 119 9.92 -5.39 -8.17
C ILE A 119 10.36 -4.11 -8.89
N LYS A 120 10.00 -2.96 -8.31
CA LYS A 120 10.29 -1.64 -8.87
C LYS A 120 10.88 -0.72 -7.82
N GLU A 121 11.86 0.06 -8.23
CA GLU A 121 12.37 1.22 -7.50
C GLU A 121 12.14 2.46 -8.34
N VAL A 122 11.70 3.57 -7.71
CA VAL A 122 11.51 4.86 -8.39
C VAL A 122 12.58 5.82 -7.90
N ILE A 123 13.42 6.27 -8.82
CA ILE A 123 14.47 7.25 -8.55
C ILE A 123 14.13 8.56 -9.26
N LEU A 124 13.94 9.64 -8.48
CA LEU A 124 13.76 10.97 -9.02
C LEU A 124 15.12 11.67 -9.13
N ARG A 125 15.39 12.23 -10.29
CA ARG A 125 16.59 13.02 -10.53
C ARG A 125 16.23 14.42 -10.98
N ASP A 126 16.50 15.40 -10.12
CA ASP A 126 16.31 16.81 -10.44
C ASP A 126 17.42 17.30 -11.36
N TRP A 127 17.07 18.28 -12.20
CA TRP A 127 17.99 18.99 -13.06
C TRP A 127 18.03 20.46 -12.68
N VAL A 128 19.23 21.02 -12.69
CA VAL A 128 19.43 22.48 -12.60
C VAL A 128 19.50 22.99 -14.04
N VAL A 129 18.60 23.91 -14.34
CA VAL A 129 18.55 24.61 -15.61
C VAL A 129 18.75 26.09 -15.31
N ASP A 130 19.86 26.63 -15.73
CA ASP A 130 20.20 28.04 -15.67
C ASP A 130 20.71 28.47 -17.05
N GLU A 131 20.71 29.76 -17.40
CA GLU A 131 20.95 30.30 -18.75
C GLU A 131 22.15 29.65 -19.50
N LYS A 132 23.16 29.20 -18.80
CA LYS A 132 24.40 28.61 -19.36
C LYS A 132 24.70 27.21 -18.88
N ILE A 133 23.90 26.65 -17.95
CA ILE A 133 24.21 25.39 -17.30
C ILE A 133 22.96 24.51 -17.32
N VAL A 134 23.09 23.34 -17.94
CA VAL A 134 22.10 22.28 -17.87
C VAL A 134 22.79 21.03 -17.33
N ARG A 135 22.52 20.67 -16.09
CA ARG A 135 23.15 19.52 -15.44
C ARG A 135 22.24 18.88 -14.39
N PRO A 136 22.44 17.59 -14.07
CA PRO A 136 21.77 16.99 -12.92
C PRO A 136 22.10 17.74 -11.62
N SER A 137 21.12 17.83 -10.73
CA SER A 137 21.35 18.29 -9.37
C SER A 137 22.36 17.41 -8.64
N ASN A 138 23.22 18.03 -7.84
CA ASN A 138 24.15 17.31 -6.98
C ASN A 138 23.43 16.70 -5.74
N LYS A 139 22.19 17.15 -5.48
CA LYS A 139 21.35 16.59 -4.42
C LYS A 139 20.50 15.48 -5.04
N LEU A 140 20.82 14.24 -4.74
CA LEU A 140 20.06 13.09 -5.16
C LEU A 140 19.60 12.34 -3.90
N VAL A 141 18.29 12.13 -3.77
CA VAL A 141 17.76 11.11 -2.88
C VAL A 141 17.90 9.79 -3.65
N SER A 142 18.95 9.04 -3.36
CA SER A 142 19.33 7.88 -4.16
C SER A 142 18.49 6.64 -3.88
N HIS A 143 17.82 6.59 -2.72
CA HIS A 143 16.99 5.45 -2.33
C HIS A 143 15.87 5.90 -1.40
N THR A 144 14.65 5.48 -1.71
CA THR A 144 13.45 5.71 -0.87
C THR A 144 12.81 4.42 -0.42
N GLY A 145 12.81 3.40 -1.26
CA GLY A 145 12.24 2.08 -1.04
C GLY A 145 11.85 1.40 -2.33
N PHE A 146 11.43 0.16 -2.20
CA PHE A 146 11.03 -0.70 -3.29
C PHE A 146 9.52 -0.95 -3.23
N LEU A 147 8.92 -1.09 -4.39
CA LEU A 147 7.57 -1.62 -4.56
C LEU A 147 7.68 -3.04 -5.06
N ILE A 148 7.10 -4.00 -4.35
CA ILE A 148 6.89 -5.35 -4.84
C ILE A 148 5.40 -5.55 -5.05
N SER A 149 5.02 -5.96 -6.26
CA SER A 149 3.63 -6.25 -6.62
C SER A 149 3.50 -7.67 -7.16
N ALA A 150 2.33 -8.27 -6.95
CA ALA A 150 2.02 -9.63 -7.40
C ALA A 150 0.51 -9.81 -7.55
N LYS A 151 0.11 -10.89 -8.24
CA LYS A 151 -1.29 -11.28 -8.40
C LYS A 151 -1.50 -12.71 -7.93
N TYR A 152 -2.52 -12.92 -7.13
CA TYR A 152 -3.09 -14.23 -6.90
C TYR A 152 -4.29 -14.39 -7.81
N ILE A 153 -4.30 -15.46 -8.62
CA ILE A 153 -5.37 -15.76 -9.58
C ILE A 153 -6.03 -17.07 -9.15
N LYS A 154 -7.32 -16.98 -8.86
CA LYS A 154 -8.13 -18.15 -8.58
C LYS A 154 -8.61 -18.73 -9.92
N TYR A 155 -8.22 -19.95 -10.21
CA TYR A 155 -8.70 -20.73 -11.35
C TYR A 155 -9.98 -21.48 -11.02
#